data_de47bdfa83e5d94cd1d5649aa035ce13
#
_entry.id   de47bdfa83e5d94cd1d5649aa035ce13
#
_cell.length_a   1.000
_cell.length_b   1.000
_cell.length_c   1.000
_cell.angle_alpha   90.00
_cell.angle_beta   90.00
_cell.angle_gamma   90.00
#
_symmetry.space_group_name_H-M   'P 1'
#
loop_
_entity.id
_entity.type
_entity.pdbx_description
1 polymer ?
#
loop_
_entity_poly.entity_id
_entity_poly.type
_entity_poly.pdbx_seq_one_letter_code
_entity_poly.pdbx_strand_id
1 'polypeptide(L)'
;MQGPGGYTSQSIRDAYRRRIQQKKSWKEIGSHADNTEAAERAIVLAARYARDPATVARLVSEHCALTQSDEAIVAMSTAYNCVLAALIRGEPLDENLSDKLMNLVRAGTLPFHAVTSNRMKIPKPGDPDPPRAGKFSSPDALSTPSFIAQAARDSGIRIEPAWKVSIVYGLPCAIYHQLPAAYYLAARFSDDFESAVLHAINGGGQNMARACLTGGLVGAQVGLGAIPERFIQGLEGHDELVSLCKRLGELAER
;
A
#
# COMPACT_ATOMS: atom_id res chain seq x y z
N MET A 1 12.53 13.70 -20.61
CA MET A 1 11.27 12.95 -20.61
C MET A 1 10.18 13.89 -20.15
N GLN A 2 9.37 14.34 -21.04
CA GLN A 2 8.11 15.01 -20.73
C GLN A 2 7.04 14.16 -21.42
N GLY A 3 6.21 13.50 -20.64
CA GLY A 3 5.03 12.84 -21.17
C GLY A 3 4.01 13.85 -21.69
N PRO A 4 2.87 13.41 -22.23
CA PRO A 4 1.83 14.29 -22.76
C PRO A 4 1.37 15.39 -21.81
N GLY A 5 1.49 15.18 -20.49
CA GLY A 5 1.15 16.16 -19.43
C GLY A 5 2.31 17.04 -18.95
N GLY A 6 3.52 16.88 -19.48
CA GLY A 6 4.70 17.64 -19.06
C GLY A 6 5.26 17.32 -17.67
N TYR A 7 4.53 16.57 -16.82
CA TYR A 7 4.96 16.18 -15.49
C TYR A 7 5.52 14.74 -15.47
N THR A 8 6.62 14.58 -14.75
CA THR A 8 7.19 13.27 -14.42
C THR A 8 7.64 13.30 -12.98
N SER A 9 7.31 12.28 -12.20
CA SER A 9 7.65 12.23 -10.79
C SER A 9 9.16 12.21 -10.53
N GLN A 10 9.55 12.62 -9.34
CA GLN A 10 10.96 12.61 -8.94
C GLN A 10 11.53 11.20 -8.96
N SER A 11 10.79 10.19 -8.47
CA SER A 11 11.24 8.80 -8.43
C SER A 11 11.60 8.28 -9.83
N ILE A 12 10.75 8.56 -10.82
CA ILE A 12 10.97 8.17 -12.23
C ILE A 12 12.10 8.98 -12.87
N ARG A 13 12.16 10.31 -12.66
CA ARG A 13 13.24 11.15 -13.21
C ARG A 13 14.60 10.71 -12.68
N ASP A 14 14.70 10.40 -11.40
CA ASP A 14 15.96 9.97 -10.78
C ASP A 14 16.38 8.58 -11.26
N ALA A 15 15.43 7.64 -11.34
CA ALA A 15 15.68 6.30 -11.88
C ALA A 15 16.16 6.38 -13.35
N TYR A 16 15.50 7.19 -14.18
CA TYR A 16 15.91 7.44 -15.58
C TYR A 16 17.32 8.04 -15.65
N ARG A 17 17.59 9.11 -14.88
CA ARG A 17 18.92 9.75 -14.86
C ARG A 17 19.99 8.74 -14.47
N ARG A 18 19.78 7.97 -13.41
CA ARG A 18 20.74 6.97 -12.93
C ARG A 18 20.93 5.85 -13.96
N ARG A 19 19.84 5.34 -14.54
CA ARG A 19 19.92 4.21 -15.49
C ARG A 19 20.48 4.61 -16.84
N ILE A 20 19.96 5.69 -17.44
CA ILE A 20 20.23 6.06 -18.84
C ILE A 20 21.45 6.96 -18.94
N GLN A 21 21.52 8.01 -18.11
CA GLN A 21 22.62 9.00 -18.21
C GLN A 21 23.87 8.53 -17.46
N GLN A 22 23.72 7.95 -16.26
CA GLN A 22 24.83 7.49 -15.44
C GLN A 22 25.19 6.01 -15.65
N LYS A 23 24.40 5.27 -16.44
CA LYS A 23 24.59 3.84 -16.77
C LYS A 23 24.69 2.91 -15.55
N LYS A 24 24.06 3.29 -14.44
CA LYS A 24 24.04 2.46 -13.21
C LYS A 24 23.26 1.17 -13.42
N SER A 25 23.59 0.16 -12.64
CA SER A 25 22.86 -1.10 -12.63
C SER A 25 21.43 -0.93 -12.10
N TRP A 26 20.54 -1.86 -12.43
CA TRP A 26 19.14 -1.83 -11.95
C TRP A 26 19.02 -1.81 -10.41
N LYS A 27 20.03 -2.31 -9.69
CA LYS A 27 20.06 -2.30 -8.22
C LYS A 27 20.40 -0.94 -7.61
N GLU A 28 20.91 0.00 -8.42
CA GLU A 28 21.44 1.29 -7.95
C GLU A 28 20.63 2.50 -8.45
N ILE A 29 19.50 2.26 -9.15
CA ILE A 29 18.73 3.34 -9.76
C ILE A 29 17.66 3.94 -8.85
N GLY A 30 17.23 3.23 -7.81
CA GLY A 30 16.20 3.71 -6.89
C GLY A 30 16.55 5.05 -6.24
N SER A 31 15.59 5.95 -6.15
CA SER A 31 15.72 7.27 -5.52
C SER A 31 15.32 7.22 -4.04
N HIS A 32 15.57 8.33 -3.33
CA HIS A 32 15.08 8.55 -1.96
C HIS A 32 13.73 9.29 -1.94
N ALA A 33 12.98 9.30 -3.05
CA ALA A 33 11.65 9.88 -3.09
C ALA A 33 10.70 9.12 -2.15
N ASP A 34 9.91 9.85 -1.38
CA ASP A 34 9.03 9.32 -0.33
C ASP A 34 7.56 9.20 -0.76
N ASN A 35 7.28 9.35 -2.07
CA ASN A 35 5.92 9.27 -2.61
C ASN A 35 5.38 7.82 -2.67
N THR A 36 4.09 7.70 -2.98
CA THR A 36 3.35 6.43 -2.99
C THR A 36 3.47 5.61 -4.27
N GLU A 37 4.13 6.12 -5.31
CA GLU A 37 4.08 5.56 -6.66
C GLU A 37 4.52 4.10 -6.77
N ALA A 38 5.47 3.67 -5.95
CA ALA A 38 5.89 2.27 -5.94
C ALA A 38 4.78 1.35 -5.40
N ALA A 39 4.06 1.79 -4.36
CA ALA A 39 2.92 1.05 -3.82
C ALA A 39 1.78 0.93 -4.85
N GLU A 40 1.46 2.03 -5.54
CA GLU A 40 0.40 2.09 -6.55
C GLU A 40 0.68 1.17 -7.74
N ARG A 41 1.89 1.21 -8.28
CA ARG A 41 2.27 0.35 -9.43
C ARG A 41 2.30 -1.13 -9.08
N ALA A 42 2.53 -1.47 -7.82
CA ALA A 42 2.63 -2.85 -7.36
C ALA A 42 1.28 -3.53 -7.10
N ILE A 43 0.16 -2.80 -7.16
CA ILE A 43 -1.20 -3.34 -6.96
C ILE A 43 -1.46 -4.57 -7.84
N VAL A 44 -1.01 -4.55 -9.09
CA VAL A 44 -1.16 -5.68 -10.01
C VAL A 44 -0.38 -6.93 -9.57
N LEU A 45 0.76 -6.76 -8.88
CA LEU A 45 1.52 -7.86 -8.32
C LEU A 45 0.79 -8.47 -7.11
N ALA A 46 0.23 -7.61 -6.24
CA ALA A 46 -0.60 -8.06 -5.13
C ALA A 46 -1.82 -8.85 -5.63
N ALA A 47 -2.50 -8.36 -6.68
CA ALA A 47 -3.64 -9.05 -7.28
C ALA A 47 -3.24 -10.40 -7.89
N ARG A 48 -2.14 -10.46 -8.66
CA ARG A 48 -1.68 -11.68 -9.35
C ARG A 48 -1.26 -12.79 -8.38
N TYR A 49 -0.61 -12.42 -7.29
CA TYR A 49 0.00 -13.36 -6.35
C TYR A 49 -0.66 -13.35 -4.97
N ALA A 50 -1.91 -12.89 -4.87
CA ALA A 50 -2.60 -12.73 -3.59
C ALA A 50 -2.58 -13.98 -2.69
N ARG A 51 -2.57 -15.17 -3.28
CA ARG A 51 -2.54 -16.46 -2.57
C ARG A 51 -1.17 -16.85 -2.01
N ASP A 52 -0.11 -16.16 -2.43
CA ASP A 52 1.26 -16.39 -1.96
C ASP A 52 1.87 -15.10 -1.36
N PRO A 53 1.67 -14.86 -0.06
CA PRO A 53 2.16 -13.66 0.61
C PRO A 53 3.69 -13.47 0.53
N ALA A 54 4.46 -14.56 0.49
CA ALA A 54 5.90 -14.48 0.38
C ALA A 54 6.32 -13.96 -1.00
N THR A 55 5.69 -14.45 -2.06
CA THR A 55 5.91 -13.96 -3.42
C THR A 55 5.45 -12.51 -3.59
N VAL A 56 4.31 -12.12 -3.02
CA VAL A 56 3.87 -10.70 -3.00
C VAL A 56 4.94 -9.83 -2.37
N ALA A 57 5.38 -10.14 -1.16
CA ALA A 57 6.37 -9.33 -0.45
C ALA A 57 7.69 -9.22 -1.20
N ARG A 58 8.19 -10.33 -1.76
CA ARG A 58 9.41 -10.36 -2.56
C ARG A 58 9.30 -9.52 -3.83
N LEU A 59 8.30 -9.79 -4.67
CA LEU A 59 8.14 -9.10 -5.96
C LEU A 59 7.85 -7.61 -5.80
N VAL A 60 7.02 -7.24 -4.82
CA VAL A 60 6.73 -5.84 -4.53
C VAL A 60 7.99 -5.10 -4.09
N SER A 61 8.78 -5.68 -3.17
CA SER A 61 10.02 -5.05 -2.72
C SER A 61 11.05 -4.90 -3.84
N GLU A 62 11.18 -5.89 -4.72
CA GLU A 62 12.05 -5.83 -5.90
C GLU A 62 11.57 -4.76 -6.91
N HIS A 63 10.26 -4.70 -7.16
CA HIS A 63 9.65 -3.69 -8.03
C HIS A 63 9.83 -2.26 -7.49
N CYS A 64 9.61 -2.06 -6.20
CA CYS A 64 9.82 -0.76 -5.55
C CYS A 64 11.26 -0.27 -5.74
N ALA A 65 12.24 -1.16 -5.58
CA ALA A 65 13.66 -0.83 -5.68
C ALA A 65 14.08 -0.28 -7.06
N LEU A 66 13.28 -0.49 -8.10
CA LEU A 66 13.53 0.08 -9.43
C LEU A 66 13.40 1.61 -9.46
N THR A 67 12.62 2.19 -8.55
CA THR A 67 12.37 3.64 -8.53
C THR A 67 12.60 4.28 -7.16
N GLN A 68 12.48 3.52 -6.08
CA GLN A 68 12.60 4.01 -4.71
C GLN A 68 13.40 2.99 -3.89
N SER A 69 14.49 3.43 -3.28
CA SER A 69 15.45 2.56 -2.58
C SER A 69 15.52 2.81 -1.07
N ASP A 70 14.77 3.77 -0.56
CA ASP A 70 14.67 3.99 0.88
C ASP A 70 13.96 2.80 1.54
N GLU A 71 14.57 2.24 2.60
CA GLU A 71 14.08 1.03 3.26
C GLU A 71 12.68 1.20 3.84
N ALA A 72 12.39 2.36 4.45
CA ALA A 72 11.09 2.63 5.03
C ALA A 72 10.00 2.72 3.95
N ILE A 73 10.31 3.36 2.82
CA ILE A 73 9.38 3.50 1.70
C ILE A 73 9.09 2.13 1.05
N VAL A 74 10.13 1.32 0.87
CA VAL A 74 9.98 -0.04 0.35
C VAL A 74 9.18 -0.91 1.31
N ALA A 75 9.45 -0.80 2.63
CA ALA A 75 8.70 -1.53 3.66
C ALA A 75 7.21 -1.15 3.67
N MET A 76 6.90 0.15 3.67
CA MET A 76 5.51 0.63 3.65
C MET A 76 4.77 0.23 2.37
N SER A 77 5.43 0.33 1.21
CA SER A 77 4.86 -0.10 -0.07
C SER A 77 4.59 -1.62 -0.10
N THR A 78 5.51 -2.39 0.46
CA THR A 78 5.38 -3.86 0.57
C THR A 78 4.25 -4.22 1.55
N ALA A 79 4.18 -3.57 2.71
CA ALA A 79 3.11 -3.78 3.69
C ALA A 79 1.73 -3.47 3.10
N TYR A 80 1.57 -2.34 2.40
CA TYR A 80 0.31 -2.00 1.72
C TYR A 80 -0.14 -3.11 0.77
N ASN A 81 0.76 -3.62 -0.05
CA ASN A 81 0.44 -4.67 -1.02
C ASN A 81 0.20 -6.04 -0.37
N CYS A 82 0.82 -6.33 0.79
CA CYS A 82 0.49 -7.51 1.59
C CYS A 82 -0.92 -7.41 2.21
N VAL A 83 -1.31 -6.21 2.68
CA VAL A 83 -2.67 -5.92 3.14
C VAL A 83 -3.66 -6.11 2.00
N LEU A 84 -3.41 -5.49 0.84
CA LEU A 84 -4.27 -5.63 -0.34
C LEU A 84 -4.44 -7.09 -0.74
N ALA A 85 -3.37 -7.87 -0.77
CA ALA A 85 -3.44 -9.30 -1.06
C ALA A 85 -4.27 -10.08 -0.02
N ALA A 86 -4.23 -9.69 1.25
CA ALA A 86 -5.07 -10.27 2.30
C ALA A 86 -6.56 -9.98 2.05
N LEU A 87 -6.89 -8.73 1.70
CA LEU A 87 -8.28 -8.35 1.35
C LEU A 87 -8.79 -9.10 0.11
N ILE A 88 -7.95 -9.30 -0.91
CA ILE A 88 -8.29 -10.10 -2.10
C ILE A 88 -8.58 -11.57 -1.73
N ARG A 89 -7.93 -12.11 -0.69
CA ARG A 89 -8.24 -13.44 -0.15
C ARG A 89 -9.53 -13.49 0.70
N GLY A 90 -10.22 -12.35 0.87
CA GLY A 90 -11.43 -12.23 1.68
C GLY A 90 -11.19 -11.96 3.16
N GLU A 91 -9.99 -11.59 3.57
CA GLU A 91 -9.72 -11.16 4.93
C GLU A 91 -10.24 -9.72 5.13
N PRO A 92 -10.98 -9.40 6.21
CA PRO A 92 -11.48 -8.04 6.41
C PRO A 92 -10.37 -7.08 6.84
N LEU A 93 -10.49 -5.81 6.46
CA LEU A 93 -9.67 -4.73 7.01
C LEU A 93 -10.24 -4.32 8.37
N ASP A 94 -9.83 -5.01 9.42
CA ASP A 94 -10.30 -4.85 10.79
C ASP A 94 -9.15 -4.80 11.82
N GLU A 95 -9.48 -4.81 13.10
CA GLU A 95 -8.52 -4.81 14.20
C GLU A 95 -7.63 -6.05 14.26
N ASN A 96 -8.00 -7.15 13.60
CA ASN A 96 -7.29 -8.43 13.66
C ASN A 96 -6.34 -8.66 12.46
N LEU A 97 -6.47 -7.88 11.38
CA LEU A 97 -5.70 -8.09 10.15
C LEU A 97 -4.18 -8.02 10.40
N SER A 98 -3.76 -7.03 11.18
CA SER A 98 -2.33 -6.85 11.49
C SER A 98 -1.77 -8.02 12.28
N ASP A 99 -2.53 -8.61 13.21
CA ASP A 99 -2.09 -9.79 13.94
C ASP A 99 -1.92 -11.01 13.03
N LYS A 100 -2.81 -11.19 12.06
CA LYS A 100 -2.68 -12.25 11.05
C LYS A 100 -1.41 -12.06 10.21
N LEU A 101 -1.12 -10.84 9.75
CA LEU A 101 0.10 -10.53 9.02
C LEU A 101 1.35 -10.72 9.88
N MET A 102 1.29 -10.33 11.16
CA MET A 102 2.39 -10.55 12.11
C MET A 102 2.63 -12.05 12.40
N ASN A 103 1.61 -12.89 12.33
CA ASN A 103 1.80 -14.34 12.41
C ASN A 103 2.60 -14.87 11.19
N LEU A 104 2.37 -14.33 10.00
CA LEU A 104 3.19 -14.66 8.82
C LEU A 104 4.63 -14.18 8.96
N VAL A 105 4.86 -13.04 9.63
CA VAL A 105 6.22 -12.57 9.98
C VAL A 105 6.89 -13.55 10.95
N ARG A 106 6.20 -13.97 12.01
CA ARG A 106 6.74 -14.94 12.99
C ARG A 106 7.04 -16.30 12.36
N ALA A 107 6.26 -16.69 11.35
CA ALA A 107 6.49 -17.89 10.56
C ALA A 107 7.63 -17.76 9.53
N GLY A 108 8.23 -16.57 9.38
CA GLY A 108 9.27 -16.31 8.38
C GLY A 108 8.76 -16.14 6.95
N THR A 109 7.45 -16.05 6.74
CA THR A 109 6.82 -15.87 5.42
C THR A 109 6.98 -14.44 4.91
N LEU A 110 6.81 -13.44 5.79
CA LEU A 110 6.97 -12.04 5.44
C LEU A 110 8.30 -11.49 5.95
N PRO A 111 9.03 -10.67 5.16
CA PRO A 111 10.40 -10.23 5.44
C PRO A 111 10.46 -9.02 6.39
N PHE A 112 9.63 -8.99 7.42
CA PHE A 112 9.61 -7.95 8.45
C PHE A 112 10.19 -8.47 9.75
N HIS A 113 10.64 -7.57 10.62
CA HIS A 113 11.04 -7.98 11.96
C HIS A 113 9.81 -8.35 12.78
N ALA A 114 9.89 -9.47 13.49
CA ALA A 114 8.84 -9.87 14.42
C ALA A 114 8.87 -8.96 15.66
N VAL A 115 7.71 -8.41 16.04
CA VAL A 115 7.54 -7.76 17.35
C VAL A 115 7.33 -8.85 18.39
N THR A 116 8.21 -8.91 19.37
CA THR A 116 8.03 -9.74 20.57
C THR A 116 7.50 -8.86 21.69
N SER A 117 6.21 -8.59 21.70
CA SER A 117 5.57 -7.66 22.63
C SER A 117 5.68 -8.05 24.11
N ASN A 118 5.88 -9.32 24.42
CA ASN A 118 5.81 -9.81 25.82
C ASN A 118 7.16 -10.00 26.51
N ARG A 119 8.29 -9.66 25.88
CA ARG A 119 9.63 -9.90 26.44
C ARG A 119 10.66 -8.81 26.13
N MET A 120 10.26 -7.60 25.80
CA MET A 120 11.22 -6.50 25.70
C MET A 120 11.73 -6.18 27.10
N LYS A 121 12.85 -6.78 27.47
CA LYS A 121 13.68 -6.22 28.53
C LYS A 121 14.14 -4.85 28.02
N ILE A 122 13.92 -3.82 28.81
CA ILE A 122 14.50 -2.50 28.53
C ILE A 122 16.01 -2.71 28.38
N PRO A 123 16.60 -2.44 27.18
CA PRO A 123 18.02 -2.64 26.99
C PRO A 123 18.79 -1.74 27.95
N LYS A 124 19.81 -2.31 28.60
CA LYS A 124 20.71 -1.53 29.43
C LYS A 124 21.80 -0.90 28.56
N PRO A 125 22.35 0.26 28.95
CA PRO A 125 23.50 0.81 28.24
C PRO A 125 24.63 -0.23 28.13
N GLY A 126 25.07 -0.51 26.89
CA GLY A 126 26.09 -1.51 26.59
C GLY A 126 25.60 -2.91 26.25
N ASP A 127 24.29 -3.19 26.33
CA ASP A 127 23.75 -4.43 25.81
C ASP A 127 23.89 -4.47 24.28
N PRO A 128 24.32 -5.59 23.69
CA PRO A 128 24.33 -5.73 22.23
C PRO A 128 22.90 -5.72 21.70
N ASP A 129 22.68 -5.09 20.54
CA ASP A 129 21.41 -5.16 19.85
C ASP A 129 21.02 -6.63 19.61
N PRO A 130 19.79 -7.04 19.95
CA PRO A 130 19.35 -8.39 19.69
C PRO A 130 19.38 -8.67 18.18
N PRO A 131 19.79 -9.87 17.74
CA PRO A 131 19.77 -10.24 16.34
C PRO A 131 18.33 -10.11 15.81
N ARG A 132 18.16 -9.31 14.76
CA ARG A 132 16.88 -9.06 14.12
C ARG A 132 16.78 -9.95 12.87
N ALA A 133 15.79 -10.85 12.84
CA ALA A 133 15.46 -11.59 11.63
C ALA A 133 14.49 -10.75 10.76
N GLY A 134 14.65 -10.84 9.46
CA GLY A 134 13.83 -10.11 8.49
C GLY A 134 14.60 -8.96 7.83
N LYS A 135 14.11 -8.56 6.64
CA LYS A 135 14.73 -7.51 5.81
C LYS A 135 14.37 -6.10 6.32
N PHE A 136 13.14 -5.91 6.78
CA PHE A 136 12.62 -4.60 7.17
C PHE A 136 12.66 -4.42 8.68
N SER A 137 13.28 -3.34 9.12
CA SER A 137 13.54 -3.06 10.53
C SER A 137 12.30 -2.69 11.34
N SER A 138 11.25 -2.15 10.70
CA SER A 138 10.04 -1.75 11.39
C SER A 138 8.85 -2.63 11.00
N PRO A 139 8.18 -3.26 11.97
CA PRO A 139 6.92 -3.93 11.77
C PRO A 139 5.72 -2.97 11.75
N ASP A 140 5.91 -1.69 12.05
CA ASP A 140 4.84 -0.70 12.21
C ASP A 140 4.03 -0.56 10.93
N ALA A 141 4.66 -0.71 9.77
CA ALA A 141 3.97 -0.71 8.48
C ALA A 141 2.87 -1.79 8.37
N LEU A 142 3.03 -2.93 9.05
CA LEU A 142 2.03 -4.00 9.13
C LEU A 142 1.04 -3.84 10.29
N SER A 143 1.41 -3.11 11.35
CA SER A 143 0.57 -2.87 12.51
C SER A 143 -0.41 -1.70 12.30
N THR A 144 0.00 -0.68 11.56
CA THR A 144 -0.76 0.53 11.27
C THR A 144 -2.16 0.25 10.68
N PRO A 145 -2.37 -0.66 9.71
CA PRO A 145 -3.69 -0.88 9.10
C PRO A 145 -4.79 -1.17 10.10
N SER A 146 -4.56 -2.05 11.08
CA SER A 146 -5.57 -2.40 12.07
C SER A 146 -5.87 -1.29 13.06
N PHE A 147 -4.86 -0.54 13.51
CA PHE A 147 -5.08 0.63 14.36
C PHE A 147 -5.92 1.70 13.66
N ILE A 148 -5.62 1.95 12.39
CA ILE A 148 -6.38 2.90 11.57
C ILE A 148 -7.80 2.38 11.32
N ALA A 149 -7.98 1.09 11.05
CA ALA A 149 -9.30 0.49 10.84
C ALA A 149 -10.17 0.59 12.11
N GLN A 150 -9.57 0.38 13.29
CA GLN A 150 -10.24 0.57 14.56
C GLN A 150 -10.67 2.03 14.75
N ALA A 151 -9.76 2.98 14.53
CA ALA A 151 -10.07 4.42 14.60
C ALA A 151 -11.19 4.85 13.65
N ALA A 152 -11.24 4.28 12.44
CA ALA A 152 -12.27 4.58 11.46
C ALA A 152 -13.68 4.14 11.87
N ARG A 153 -13.78 3.12 12.73
CA ARG A 153 -15.05 2.55 13.22
C ARG A 153 -15.47 3.10 14.58
N ASP A 154 -14.54 3.62 15.36
CA ASP A 154 -14.82 4.16 16.69
C ASP A 154 -15.57 5.50 16.57
N SER A 155 -16.79 5.56 17.10
CA SER A 155 -17.64 6.76 17.06
C SER A 155 -17.08 7.93 17.86
N GLY A 156 -16.21 7.68 18.85
CA GLY A 156 -15.60 8.72 19.69
C GLY A 156 -14.45 9.46 19.06
N ILE A 157 -13.78 8.83 18.05
CA ILE A 157 -12.62 9.41 17.35
C ILE A 157 -12.82 9.56 15.84
N ARG A 158 -14.00 9.24 15.36
CA ARG A 158 -14.36 9.26 13.93
C ARG A 158 -14.27 10.66 13.33
N ILE A 159 -13.52 10.79 12.23
CA ILE A 159 -13.32 12.05 11.51
C ILE A 159 -14.56 12.40 10.67
N GLU A 160 -15.20 13.54 10.91
CA GLU A 160 -16.36 14.04 10.15
C GLU A 160 -16.14 15.46 9.61
N PRO A 161 -16.51 15.74 8.37
CA PRO A 161 -16.78 14.78 7.30
C PRO A 161 -15.51 13.99 6.92
N ALA A 162 -15.69 12.75 6.39
CA ALA A 162 -14.59 11.80 6.22
C ALA A 162 -13.46 12.29 5.30
N TRP A 163 -13.71 13.18 4.34
CA TRP A 163 -12.65 13.77 3.50
C TRP A 163 -11.59 14.53 4.31
N LYS A 164 -11.91 15.00 5.52
CA LYS A 164 -10.95 15.68 6.41
C LYS A 164 -9.82 14.78 6.88
N VAL A 165 -9.90 13.48 6.64
CA VAL A 165 -8.81 12.54 6.89
C VAL A 165 -7.50 12.99 6.24
N SER A 166 -7.57 13.65 5.07
CA SER A 166 -6.41 14.22 4.39
C SER A 166 -5.76 15.38 5.15
N ILE A 167 -6.55 16.14 5.91
CA ILE A 167 -6.01 17.22 6.75
C ILE A 167 -5.35 16.63 8.00
N VAL A 168 -5.92 15.55 8.55
CA VAL A 168 -5.41 14.89 9.75
C VAL A 168 -4.10 14.17 9.48
N TYR A 169 -4.02 13.40 8.39
CA TYR A 169 -2.81 12.62 8.06
C TYR A 169 -1.82 13.37 7.18
N GLY A 170 -2.29 14.33 6.38
CA GLY A 170 -1.45 15.17 5.54
C GLY A 170 -1.85 15.19 4.06
N LEU A 171 -1.59 16.33 3.42
CA LEU A 171 -1.90 16.61 2.02
C LEU A 171 -0.80 16.20 1.02
N PRO A 172 0.52 16.20 1.42
CA PRO A 172 1.62 15.89 0.49
C PRO A 172 1.60 14.46 -0.03
N CYS A 173 2.39 14.22 -1.09
CA CYS A 173 2.50 12.90 -1.75
C CYS A 173 3.26 11.83 -0.95
N ALA A 174 3.82 12.18 0.20
CA ALA A 174 4.59 11.25 1.01
C ALA A 174 3.74 10.06 1.49
N ILE A 175 4.30 8.87 1.39
CA ILE A 175 3.61 7.60 1.64
C ILE A 175 3.04 7.51 3.05
N TYR A 176 3.75 8.04 4.05
CA TYR A 176 3.33 8.06 5.46
C TYR A 176 2.15 9.01 5.74
N HIS A 177 1.77 9.86 4.78
CA HIS A 177 0.53 10.63 4.82
C HIS A 177 -0.61 9.89 4.11
N GLN A 178 -0.33 9.33 2.94
CA GLN A 178 -1.36 8.78 2.07
C GLN A 178 -1.86 7.41 2.51
N LEU A 179 -1.00 6.52 3.01
CA LEU A 179 -1.42 5.18 3.43
C LEU A 179 -2.39 5.20 4.62
N PRO A 180 -2.14 5.95 5.73
CA PRO A 180 -3.11 6.02 6.82
C PRO A 180 -4.47 6.55 6.37
N ALA A 181 -4.49 7.58 5.51
CA ALA A 181 -5.73 8.11 4.96
C ALA A 181 -6.48 7.07 4.10
N ALA A 182 -5.76 6.29 3.28
CA ALA A 182 -6.34 5.24 2.46
C ALA A 182 -6.91 4.09 3.32
N TYR A 183 -6.18 3.63 4.33
CA TYR A 183 -6.67 2.61 5.27
C TYR A 183 -7.91 3.08 6.03
N TYR A 184 -7.91 4.34 6.49
CA TYR A 184 -9.04 4.92 7.19
C TYR A 184 -10.30 4.90 6.33
N LEU A 185 -10.21 5.42 5.10
CA LEU A 185 -11.36 5.50 4.20
C LEU A 185 -11.85 4.11 3.76
N ALA A 186 -10.92 3.19 3.46
CA ALA A 186 -11.27 1.82 3.08
C ALA A 186 -11.89 1.01 4.23
N ALA A 187 -11.50 1.27 5.48
CA ALA A 187 -12.10 0.61 6.64
C ALA A 187 -13.46 1.22 7.02
N ARG A 188 -13.60 2.55 6.84
CA ARG A 188 -14.83 3.26 7.14
C ARG A 188 -15.96 2.96 6.16
N PHE A 189 -15.64 2.79 4.89
CA PHE A 189 -16.55 2.54 3.79
C PHE A 189 -16.26 1.18 3.15
N SER A 190 -16.11 0.16 3.99
CA SER A 190 -15.67 -1.17 3.56
C SER A 190 -16.61 -1.89 2.59
N ASP A 191 -17.86 -1.44 2.50
CA ASP A 191 -18.93 -1.94 1.64
C ASP A 191 -19.47 -0.88 0.65
N ASP A 192 -18.88 0.33 0.65
CA ASP A 192 -19.30 1.44 -0.21
C ASP A 192 -18.10 2.03 -0.96
N PHE A 193 -17.83 1.48 -2.15
CA PHE A 193 -16.74 1.91 -3.02
C PHE A 193 -16.82 3.40 -3.37
N GLU A 194 -18.02 3.88 -3.70
CA GLU A 194 -18.20 5.25 -4.13
C GLU A 194 -17.88 6.25 -3.03
N SER A 195 -18.44 6.08 -1.84
CA SER A 195 -18.15 6.95 -0.71
C SER A 195 -16.66 6.95 -0.36
N ALA A 196 -16.01 5.78 -0.34
CA ALA A 196 -14.58 5.67 -0.06
C ALA A 196 -13.73 6.51 -1.04
N VAL A 197 -13.97 6.33 -2.34
CA VAL A 197 -13.19 6.99 -3.40
C VAL A 197 -13.51 8.49 -3.48
N LEU A 198 -14.78 8.88 -3.37
CA LEU A 198 -15.16 10.30 -3.42
C LEU A 198 -14.61 11.09 -2.23
N HIS A 199 -14.62 10.53 -1.03
CA HIS A 199 -13.97 11.15 0.13
C HIS A 199 -12.45 11.24 -0.04
N ALA A 200 -11.81 10.26 -0.67
CA ALA A 200 -10.39 10.32 -0.99
C ALA A 200 -10.06 11.44 -1.98
N ILE A 201 -10.89 11.63 -3.01
CA ILE A 201 -10.72 12.70 -4.02
C ILE A 201 -10.97 14.07 -3.39
N ASN A 202 -12.07 14.24 -2.66
CA ASN A 202 -12.54 15.53 -2.12
C ASN A 202 -11.64 16.07 -1.00
N GLY A 203 -10.73 15.26 -0.46
CA GLY A 203 -9.78 15.69 0.57
C GLY A 203 -8.70 16.66 0.09
N GLY A 204 -8.57 16.89 -1.21
CA GLY A 204 -7.53 17.77 -1.77
C GLY A 204 -6.10 17.19 -1.65
N GLY A 205 -5.09 18.03 -1.89
CA GLY A 205 -3.70 17.60 -1.90
C GLY A 205 -3.41 16.51 -2.93
N GLN A 206 -2.67 15.47 -2.56
CA GLN A 206 -2.37 14.31 -3.42
C GLN A 206 -3.58 13.36 -3.51
N ASN A 207 -4.68 13.86 -4.02
CA ASN A 207 -5.95 13.16 -4.07
C ASN A 207 -5.95 11.96 -5.02
N MET A 208 -5.20 12.00 -6.13
CA MET A 208 -5.13 10.87 -7.07
C MET A 208 -4.50 9.64 -6.43
N ALA A 209 -3.35 9.80 -5.78
CA ALA A 209 -2.68 8.71 -5.07
C ALA A 209 -3.58 8.13 -3.98
N ARG A 210 -4.18 9.01 -3.17
CA ARG A 210 -5.10 8.58 -2.11
C ARG A 210 -6.29 7.82 -2.66
N ALA A 211 -6.90 8.29 -3.75
CA ALA A 211 -8.02 7.61 -4.39
C ALA A 211 -7.61 6.26 -5.00
N CYS A 212 -6.43 6.17 -5.62
CA CYS A 212 -5.89 4.91 -6.16
C CYS A 212 -5.69 3.87 -5.04
N LEU A 213 -5.02 4.27 -3.95
CA LEU A 213 -4.76 3.39 -2.81
C LEU A 213 -6.06 2.98 -2.09
N THR A 214 -6.97 3.93 -1.86
CA THR A 214 -8.28 3.66 -1.24
C THR A 214 -9.12 2.74 -2.14
N GLY A 215 -9.20 3.05 -3.44
CA GLY A 215 -9.96 2.28 -4.42
C GLY A 215 -9.46 0.84 -4.56
N GLY A 216 -8.13 0.63 -4.50
CA GLY A 216 -7.55 -0.70 -4.47
C GLY A 216 -8.01 -1.52 -3.25
N LEU A 217 -7.96 -0.92 -2.05
CA LEU A 217 -8.36 -1.60 -0.81
C LEU A 217 -9.87 -1.87 -0.76
N VAL A 218 -10.70 -0.87 -1.06
CA VAL A 218 -12.16 -1.07 -0.99
C VAL A 218 -12.66 -1.94 -2.14
N GLY A 219 -12.09 -1.79 -3.35
CA GLY A 219 -12.41 -2.66 -4.48
C GLY A 219 -12.13 -4.13 -4.20
N ALA A 220 -11.05 -4.44 -3.47
CA ALA A 220 -10.76 -5.81 -3.03
C ALA A 220 -11.78 -6.35 -2.02
N GLN A 221 -12.40 -5.47 -1.20
CA GLN A 221 -13.42 -5.88 -0.23
C GLN A 221 -14.79 -6.08 -0.88
N VAL A 222 -15.20 -5.20 -1.81
CA VAL A 222 -16.54 -5.23 -2.39
C VAL A 222 -16.65 -6.06 -3.67
N GLY A 223 -15.54 -6.25 -4.38
CA GLY A 223 -15.50 -6.92 -5.68
C GLY A 223 -16.03 -6.07 -6.84
N LEU A 224 -15.80 -6.53 -8.07
CA LEU A 224 -16.13 -5.79 -9.30
C LEU A 224 -17.62 -5.45 -9.41
N GLY A 225 -18.51 -6.35 -8.98
CA GLY A 225 -19.96 -6.17 -9.11
C GLY A 225 -20.56 -5.06 -8.24
N ALA A 226 -19.84 -4.60 -7.21
CA ALA A 226 -20.29 -3.52 -6.33
C ALA A 226 -19.61 -2.18 -6.66
N ILE A 227 -18.75 -2.12 -7.66
CA ILE A 227 -18.21 -0.86 -8.19
C ILE A 227 -19.30 -0.22 -9.08
N PRO A 228 -19.77 1.01 -8.80
CA PRO A 228 -20.80 1.64 -9.61
C PRO A 228 -20.37 1.76 -11.08
N GLU A 229 -21.26 1.37 -11.98
CA GLU A 229 -21.00 1.25 -13.42
C GLU A 229 -20.40 2.53 -14.04
N ARG A 230 -20.81 3.71 -13.56
CA ARG A 230 -20.27 4.99 -14.03
C ARG A 230 -18.77 5.18 -13.80
N PHE A 231 -18.20 4.53 -12.76
CA PHE A 231 -16.75 4.55 -12.52
C PHE A 231 -15.99 3.69 -13.53
N ILE A 232 -16.65 2.63 -14.03
CA ILE A 232 -16.08 1.73 -15.04
C ILE A 232 -16.23 2.37 -16.43
N GLN A 233 -17.46 2.72 -16.80
CA GLN A 233 -17.78 3.28 -18.13
C GLN A 233 -17.13 4.67 -18.39
N GLY A 234 -16.82 5.41 -17.34
CA GLY A 234 -16.11 6.68 -17.45
C GLY A 234 -14.62 6.55 -17.81
N LEU A 235 -14.06 5.36 -17.81
CA LEU A 235 -12.66 5.13 -18.20
C LEU A 235 -12.52 4.99 -19.70
N GLU A 236 -11.55 5.68 -20.30
CA GLU A 236 -11.15 5.44 -21.68
C GLU A 236 -10.62 4.00 -21.82
N GLY A 237 -11.15 3.26 -22.79
CA GLY A 237 -10.77 1.84 -23.00
C GLY A 237 -11.28 0.89 -21.92
N HIS A 238 -12.40 1.23 -21.25
CA HIS A 238 -12.93 0.45 -20.11
C HIS A 238 -13.15 -1.04 -20.44
N ASP A 239 -13.60 -1.39 -21.64
CA ASP A 239 -13.85 -2.79 -22.03
C ASP A 239 -12.55 -3.60 -22.03
N GLU A 240 -11.47 -3.03 -22.59
CA GLU A 240 -10.14 -3.64 -22.57
C GLU A 240 -9.61 -3.79 -21.14
N LEU A 241 -9.74 -2.74 -20.33
CA LEU A 241 -9.30 -2.76 -18.93
C LEU A 241 -10.05 -3.82 -18.12
N VAL A 242 -11.37 -3.92 -18.25
CA VAL A 242 -12.17 -4.95 -17.58
C VAL A 242 -11.76 -6.35 -18.04
N SER A 243 -11.52 -6.53 -19.35
CA SER A 243 -11.04 -7.80 -19.89
C SER A 243 -9.67 -8.20 -19.31
N LEU A 244 -8.73 -7.25 -19.22
CA LEU A 244 -7.42 -7.47 -18.60
C LEU A 244 -7.54 -7.81 -17.12
N CYS A 245 -8.40 -7.13 -16.36
CA CYS A 245 -8.66 -7.42 -14.96
C CYS A 245 -9.22 -8.84 -14.75
N LYS A 246 -10.18 -9.25 -15.57
CA LYS A 246 -10.73 -10.62 -15.54
C LYS A 246 -9.65 -11.67 -15.81
N ARG A 247 -8.84 -11.48 -16.85
CA ARG A 247 -7.71 -12.37 -17.15
C ARG A 247 -6.68 -12.43 -16.03
N LEU A 248 -6.41 -11.29 -15.36
CA LEU A 248 -5.52 -11.27 -14.19
C LEU A 248 -6.12 -12.10 -13.04
N GLY A 249 -7.42 -11.99 -12.78
CA GLY A 249 -8.13 -12.81 -11.79
C GLY A 249 -8.02 -14.31 -12.10
N GLU A 250 -8.30 -14.73 -13.34
CA GLU A 250 -8.15 -16.12 -13.78
C GLU A 250 -6.72 -16.65 -13.58
N LEU A 251 -5.72 -15.81 -13.83
CA LEU A 251 -4.33 -16.17 -13.59
C LEU A 251 -4.00 -16.27 -12.09
N ALA A 252 -4.64 -15.47 -11.24
CA ALA A 252 -4.44 -15.49 -9.80
C ALA A 252 -5.06 -16.73 -9.12
N GLU A 253 -6.00 -17.38 -9.77
CA GLU A 253 -6.62 -18.63 -9.28
C GLU A 253 -5.80 -19.88 -9.56
N ARG A 254 -4.85 -19.81 -10.49
CA ARG A 254 -3.93 -20.90 -10.87
C ARG A 254 -2.69 -20.91 -9.94
#